data_8e39079ccd10b8f5d39b95d2a50d3392
#
_entry.id   8e39079ccd10b8f5d39b95d2a50d3392
#
_cell.length_a   1.000
_cell.length_b   1.000
_cell.length_c   1.000
_cell.angle_alpha   90.00
_cell.angle_beta   90.00
_cell.angle_gamma   90.00
#
_symmetry.space_group_name_H-M   'P 1'
#
loop_
_entity.id
_entity.type
_entity.pdbx_description
1 polymer ?
#
loop_
_entity_poly.entity_id
_entity_poly.type
_entity_poly.pdbx_seq_one_letter_code
_entity_poly.pdbx_strand_id
1 'polypeptide(L)'
;MSDSRFSSTIIDDQHSDRSTIYHVDGVKHLKLIPGTLILDQLREVYRSPTQLSLDESAIPAINAAEQAVLNVIKENRTVYGINTGFGLLANTRINVDELELLQRSIVLSHAAGTGDFMQEDTVRLLMLLKINSLARGYSGIR
;
A
#
# COMPACT_ATOMS: atom_id res chain seq x y z
N MET A 1 15.92 13.70 -43.33
CA MET A 1 14.76 14.47 -42.93
C MET A 1 13.58 13.54 -42.89
N SER A 2 13.24 13.00 -41.77
CA SER A 2 11.91 12.39 -41.55
C SER A 2 11.66 12.41 -40.04
N ASP A 3 10.71 13.22 -39.75
CA ASP A 3 10.18 13.55 -38.43
C ASP A 3 9.35 12.36 -37.92
N SER A 4 9.85 11.64 -36.94
CA SER A 4 9.10 10.56 -36.31
C SER A 4 8.30 11.15 -35.14
N ARG A 5 7.02 11.40 -35.41
CA ARG A 5 6.01 11.88 -34.45
C ARG A 5 5.84 10.89 -33.32
N PHE A 6 6.13 11.34 -32.14
CA PHE A 6 5.71 10.72 -30.88
C PHE A 6 4.18 10.62 -30.86
N SER A 7 3.65 9.44 -31.00
CA SER A 7 2.23 9.16 -30.76
C SER A 7 2.06 8.78 -29.30
N SER A 8 1.89 9.76 -28.44
CA SER A 8 1.36 9.54 -27.08
C SER A 8 -0.14 9.35 -27.22
N THR A 9 -0.59 8.11 -27.18
CA THR A 9 -2.02 7.82 -27.03
C THR A 9 -2.42 8.15 -25.60
N ILE A 10 -2.81 9.41 -25.38
CA ILE A 10 -3.52 9.82 -24.18
C ILE A 10 -4.92 9.26 -24.31
N ILE A 11 -5.21 8.20 -23.59
CA ILE A 11 -6.58 7.68 -23.45
C ILE A 11 -7.28 8.56 -22.45
N ASP A 12 -8.15 9.42 -22.98
CA ASP A 12 -9.32 10.09 -22.40
C ASP A 12 -9.30 10.40 -20.89
N ASP A 13 -9.06 11.67 -20.59
CA ASP A 13 -9.05 12.30 -19.26
C ASP A 13 -10.48 12.49 -18.66
N GLN A 14 -11.40 11.60 -18.95
CA GLN A 14 -12.80 11.69 -18.48
C GLN A 14 -13.05 10.99 -17.13
N HIS A 15 -12.00 10.42 -16.44
CA HIS A 15 -12.17 9.69 -15.18
C HIS A 15 -11.08 10.06 -14.16
N SER A 16 -11.04 11.30 -13.71
CA SER A 16 -10.09 11.76 -12.68
C SER A 16 -10.21 11.02 -11.33
N ASP A 17 -11.30 10.29 -11.12
CA ASP A 17 -11.64 9.66 -9.82
C ASP A 17 -11.39 8.15 -9.76
N ARG A 18 -10.68 7.57 -10.74
CA ARG A 18 -10.42 6.12 -10.80
C ARG A 18 -8.96 5.80 -11.08
N SER A 19 -8.51 4.65 -10.54
CA SER A 19 -7.21 4.08 -10.91
C SER A 19 -7.13 3.86 -12.43
N THR A 20 -5.96 4.15 -13.02
CA THR A 20 -5.79 4.13 -14.48
C THR A 20 -4.55 3.34 -14.87
N ILE A 21 -4.67 2.45 -15.87
CA ILE A 21 -3.54 1.77 -16.50
C ILE A 21 -3.16 2.50 -17.78
N TYR A 22 -1.88 2.76 -17.98
CA TYR A 22 -1.31 3.39 -19.17
C TYR A 22 0.07 2.82 -19.49
N HIS A 23 0.63 3.13 -20.65
CA HIS A 23 1.94 2.66 -21.07
C HIS A 23 2.86 3.84 -21.37
N VAL A 24 4.10 3.76 -20.88
CA VAL A 24 5.17 4.72 -21.18
C VAL A 24 6.40 3.90 -21.58
N ASP A 25 6.96 4.18 -22.75
CA ASP A 25 8.16 3.50 -23.30
C ASP A 25 8.07 1.96 -23.26
N GLY A 26 6.88 1.42 -23.50
CA GLY A 26 6.61 -0.03 -23.46
C GLY A 26 6.44 -0.62 -22.06
N VAL A 27 6.57 0.18 -21.01
CA VAL A 27 6.33 -0.24 -19.63
C VAL A 27 4.87 0.02 -19.25
N LYS A 28 4.24 -0.98 -18.66
CA LYS A 28 2.88 -0.85 -18.11
C LYS A 28 2.94 -0.14 -16.76
N HIS A 29 2.13 0.89 -16.60
CA HIS A 29 1.97 1.66 -15.37
C HIS A 29 0.54 1.56 -14.86
N LEU A 30 0.38 1.53 -13.55
CA LEU A 30 -0.90 1.69 -12.87
C LEU A 30 -0.79 2.87 -11.89
N LYS A 31 -1.53 3.95 -12.17
CA LYS A 31 -1.75 5.03 -11.21
C LYS A 31 -2.91 4.63 -10.32
N LEU A 32 -2.62 4.39 -9.05
CA LEU A 32 -3.57 3.87 -8.06
C LEU A 32 -4.26 4.99 -7.30
N ILE A 33 -5.57 5.07 -7.41
CA ILE A 33 -6.44 5.78 -6.47
C ILE A 33 -7.01 4.73 -5.51
N PRO A 34 -6.67 4.77 -4.22
CA PRO A 34 -7.04 3.70 -3.29
C PRO A 34 -8.56 3.50 -3.17
N GLY A 35 -8.98 2.26 -3.30
CA GLY A 35 -10.40 1.88 -3.24
C GLY A 35 -11.16 1.93 -4.56
N THR A 36 -10.50 2.27 -5.69
CA THR A 36 -11.15 2.38 -7.00
C THR A 36 -10.76 1.31 -8.01
N LEU A 37 -9.95 0.32 -7.59
CA LEU A 37 -9.53 -0.79 -8.45
C LEU A 37 -10.73 -1.60 -8.92
N ILE A 38 -10.72 -1.94 -10.21
CA ILE A 38 -11.67 -2.83 -10.85
C ILE A 38 -11.02 -4.16 -11.21
N LEU A 39 -11.84 -5.19 -11.42
CA LEU A 39 -11.36 -6.55 -11.67
C LEU A 39 -10.43 -6.66 -12.90
N ASP A 40 -10.70 -5.88 -13.94
CA ASP A 40 -9.86 -5.92 -15.14
C ASP A 40 -8.45 -5.38 -14.89
N GLN A 41 -8.30 -4.35 -14.06
CA GLN A 41 -6.99 -3.84 -13.63
C GLN A 41 -6.23 -4.88 -12.79
N LEU A 42 -6.92 -5.60 -11.91
CA LEU A 42 -6.34 -6.69 -11.14
C LEU A 42 -5.85 -7.82 -12.06
N ARG A 43 -6.63 -8.19 -13.06
CA ARG A 43 -6.25 -9.20 -14.08
C ARG A 43 -5.03 -8.75 -14.87
N GLU A 44 -4.96 -7.49 -15.25
CA GLU A 44 -3.82 -6.95 -15.99
C GLU A 44 -2.52 -6.98 -15.16
N VAL A 45 -2.57 -6.62 -13.88
CA VAL A 45 -1.42 -6.70 -12.98
C VAL A 45 -1.03 -8.15 -12.68
N TYR A 46 -2.00 -9.04 -12.58
CA TYR A 46 -1.74 -10.48 -12.43
C TYR A 46 -0.96 -11.02 -13.63
N ARG A 47 -1.40 -10.69 -14.86
CA ARG A 47 -0.83 -11.22 -16.10
C ARG A 47 0.56 -10.72 -16.44
N SER A 48 0.92 -9.51 -16.05
CA SER A 48 2.20 -8.92 -16.41
C SER A 48 2.76 -7.95 -15.40
N PRO A 49 4.09 -7.79 -15.32
CA PRO A 49 4.73 -6.77 -14.50
C PRO A 49 4.15 -5.38 -14.78
N THR A 50 3.93 -4.62 -13.72
CA THR A 50 3.31 -3.30 -13.78
C THR A 50 4.00 -2.38 -12.79
N GLN A 51 4.43 -1.22 -13.24
CA GLN A 51 4.95 -0.18 -12.35
C GLN A 51 3.77 0.51 -11.67
N LEU A 52 3.82 0.60 -10.34
CA LEU A 52 2.77 1.22 -9.53
C LEU A 52 3.19 2.62 -9.11
N SER A 53 2.30 3.60 -9.26
CA SER A 53 2.36 4.90 -8.61
C SER A 53 1.09 5.16 -7.82
N LEU A 54 1.22 5.83 -6.70
CA LEU A 54 0.07 6.25 -5.90
C LEU A 54 -0.37 7.66 -6.35
N ASP A 55 -1.68 7.86 -6.50
CA ASP A 55 -2.23 9.18 -6.76
C ASP A 55 -2.03 10.09 -5.54
N GLU A 56 -1.69 11.35 -5.80
CA GLU A 56 -1.40 12.33 -4.74
C GLU A 56 -2.61 12.61 -3.84
N SER A 57 -3.82 12.40 -4.32
CA SER A 57 -5.05 12.53 -3.53
C SER A 57 -5.12 11.58 -2.33
N ALA A 58 -4.34 10.50 -2.32
CA ALA A 58 -4.26 9.58 -1.19
C ALA A 58 -3.40 10.11 -0.02
N ILE A 59 -2.45 10.99 -0.29
CA ILE A 59 -1.45 11.46 0.69
C ILE A 59 -2.08 12.12 1.92
N PRO A 60 -3.08 13.01 1.80
CA PRO A 60 -3.70 13.63 2.97
C PRO A 60 -4.30 12.62 3.96
N ALA A 61 -4.98 11.58 3.45
CA ALA A 61 -5.58 10.54 4.30
C ALA A 61 -4.52 9.68 5.00
N ILE A 62 -3.43 9.34 4.30
CA ILE A 62 -2.29 8.60 4.86
C ILE A 62 -1.65 9.41 5.99
N ASN A 63 -1.35 10.68 5.75
CA ASN A 63 -0.76 11.58 6.75
C ASN A 63 -1.68 11.78 7.96
N ALA A 64 -2.99 11.93 7.74
CA ALA A 64 -3.95 12.05 8.83
C ALA A 64 -4.00 10.78 9.71
N ALA A 65 -3.92 9.60 9.10
CA ALA A 65 -3.88 8.33 9.83
C ALA A 65 -2.57 8.17 10.64
N GLU A 66 -1.43 8.57 10.09
CA GLU A 66 -0.17 8.62 10.82
C GLU A 66 -0.26 9.56 12.03
N GLN A 67 -0.75 10.79 11.83
CA GLN A 67 -0.92 11.76 12.91
C GLN A 67 -1.85 11.24 14.01
N ALA A 68 -2.90 10.51 13.67
CA ALA A 68 -3.77 9.88 14.67
C ALA A 68 -3.00 8.89 15.55
N VAL A 69 -2.10 8.07 14.99
CA VAL A 69 -1.24 7.15 15.73
C VAL A 69 -0.26 7.92 16.63
N LEU A 70 0.39 8.94 16.10
CA LEU A 70 1.33 9.79 16.87
C LEU A 70 0.63 10.48 18.03
N ASN A 71 -0.60 10.95 17.85
CA ASN A 71 -1.40 11.56 18.93
C ASN A 71 -1.75 10.54 20.02
N VAL A 72 -2.13 9.31 19.68
CA VAL A 72 -2.36 8.23 20.64
C VAL A 72 -1.14 7.99 21.52
N ILE A 73 0.05 7.95 20.90
CA ILE A 73 1.32 7.75 21.61
C ILE A 73 1.61 8.95 22.52
N LYS A 74 1.49 10.18 21.99
CA LYS A 74 1.74 11.43 22.72
C LYS A 74 0.80 11.63 23.93
N GLU A 75 -0.49 11.31 23.75
CA GLU A 75 -1.50 11.38 24.80
C GLU A 75 -1.42 10.23 25.81
N ASN A 76 -0.48 9.32 25.58
CA ASN A 76 -0.26 8.19 26.48
C ASN A 76 -1.47 7.26 26.62
N ARG A 77 -2.34 7.21 25.59
CA ARG A 77 -3.51 6.33 25.56
C ARG A 77 -3.07 4.91 25.21
N THR A 78 -3.67 3.92 25.88
CA THR A 78 -3.45 2.50 25.53
C THR A 78 -4.40 2.12 24.42
N VAL A 79 -3.84 1.76 23.24
CA VAL A 79 -4.62 1.34 22.06
C VAL A 79 -4.03 0.07 21.49
N TYR A 80 -4.88 -0.96 21.38
CA TYR A 80 -4.49 -2.25 20.83
C TYR A 80 -3.92 -2.12 19.41
N GLY A 81 -2.80 -2.78 19.16
CA GLY A 81 -2.10 -2.75 17.89
C GLY A 81 -1.22 -1.53 17.65
N ILE A 82 -1.24 -0.54 18.55
CA ILE A 82 -0.37 0.65 18.48
C ILE A 82 0.73 0.55 19.54
N ASN A 83 0.36 0.48 20.83
CA ASN A 83 1.29 0.51 21.95
C ASN A 83 0.96 -0.53 23.02
N THR A 84 0.43 -1.68 22.60
CA THR A 84 0.22 -2.84 23.46
C THR A 84 0.93 -4.06 22.89
N GLY A 85 1.12 -5.09 23.71
CA GLY A 85 1.45 -6.43 23.23
C GLY A 85 0.29 -7.05 22.46
N PHE A 86 0.44 -8.32 22.06
CA PHE A 86 -0.54 -9.10 21.30
C PHE A 86 -0.98 -10.33 22.06
N GLY A 87 -2.13 -10.90 21.70
CA GLY A 87 -2.67 -12.08 22.33
C GLY A 87 -2.91 -11.89 23.82
N LEU A 88 -2.27 -12.68 24.66
CA LEU A 88 -2.36 -12.57 26.12
C LEU A 88 -1.84 -11.22 26.67
N LEU A 89 -1.00 -10.54 25.92
CA LEU A 89 -0.42 -9.24 26.28
C LEU A 89 -1.18 -8.05 25.65
N ALA A 90 -2.36 -8.27 25.10
CA ALA A 90 -3.15 -7.22 24.42
C ALA A 90 -3.46 -6.01 25.29
N ASN A 91 -3.53 -6.18 26.61
CA ASN A 91 -3.75 -5.10 27.58
C ASN A 91 -2.44 -4.61 28.24
N THR A 92 -1.30 -5.24 27.92
CA THR A 92 0.00 -4.83 28.44
C THR A 92 0.55 -3.72 27.59
N ARG A 93 0.68 -2.56 28.19
CA ARG A 93 1.25 -1.38 27.53
C ARG A 93 2.75 -1.54 27.35
N ILE A 94 3.22 -1.14 26.19
CA ILE A 94 4.64 -1.09 25.82
C ILE A 94 5.11 0.38 25.91
N ASN A 95 6.28 0.59 26.47
CA ASN A 95 6.87 1.92 26.54
C ASN A 95 7.25 2.45 25.16
N VAL A 96 7.29 3.77 25.00
CA VAL A 96 7.54 4.42 23.70
C VAL A 96 8.91 4.05 23.12
N ASP A 97 9.91 3.93 23.95
CA ASP A 97 11.27 3.51 23.60
C ASP A 97 11.37 2.06 23.13
N GLU A 98 10.41 1.22 23.48
CA GLU A 98 10.34 -0.19 23.09
C GLU A 98 9.42 -0.46 21.88
N LEU A 99 8.66 0.54 21.40
CA LEU A 99 7.68 0.36 20.32
C LEU A 99 8.34 -0.06 19.00
N GLU A 100 9.49 0.48 18.66
CA GLU A 100 10.23 0.09 17.45
C GLU A 100 10.67 -1.38 17.52
N LEU A 101 11.21 -1.79 18.66
CA LEU A 101 11.59 -3.18 18.91
C LEU A 101 10.38 -4.11 18.82
N LEU A 102 9.23 -3.71 19.39
CA LEU A 102 7.98 -4.46 19.29
C LEU A 102 7.58 -4.66 17.83
N GLN A 103 7.53 -3.61 17.04
CA GLN A 103 7.13 -3.68 15.62
C GLN A 103 8.08 -4.59 14.82
N ARG A 104 9.37 -4.43 15.03
CA ARG A 104 10.38 -5.32 14.40
C ARG A 104 10.19 -6.77 14.81
N SER A 105 9.96 -7.05 16.08
CA SER A 105 9.79 -8.41 16.61
C SER A 105 8.53 -9.07 16.02
N ILE A 106 7.45 -8.32 15.85
CA ILE A 106 6.23 -8.80 15.20
C ILE A 106 6.52 -9.26 13.77
N VAL A 107 7.18 -8.40 12.99
CA VAL A 107 7.54 -8.75 11.60
C VAL A 107 8.41 -10.00 11.57
N LEU A 108 9.48 -10.06 12.37
CA LEU A 108 10.40 -11.18 12.38
C LEU A 108 9.75 -12.49 12.83
N SER A 109 8.86 -12.44 13.83
CA SER A 109 8.17 -13.63 14.34
C SER A 109 7.08 -14.15 13.41
N HIS A 110 6.53 -13.32 12.52
CA HIS A 110 5.48 -13.69 11.57
C HIS A 110 5.98 -13.90 10.14
N ALA A 111 7.19 -13.45 9.82
CA ALA A 111 7.81 -13.61 8.50
C ALA A 111 8.44 -15.01 8.31
N ALA A 112 7.77 -16.05 8.78
CA ALA A 112 8.20 -17.43 8.62
C ALA A 112 7.36 -18.11 7.53
N GLY A 113 8.00 -18.42 6.39
CA GLY A 113 7.39 -19.19 5.31
C GLY A 113 7.85 -20.66 5.37
N THR A 114 6.96 -21.56 4.96
CA THR A 114 7.26 -22.99 4.76
C THR A 114 6.73 -23.43 3.40
N GLY A 115 7.41 -24.37 2.75
CA GLY A 115 7.05 -24.86 1.42
C GLY A 115 7.67 -24.04 0.29
N ASP A 116 7.15 -24.24 -0.93
CA ASP A 116 7.62 -23.59 -2.15
C ASP A 116 7.24 -22.11 -2.19
N PHE A 117 8.00 -21.33 -2.95
CA PHE A 117 7.67 -19.92 -3.19
C PHE A 117 6.36 -19.76 -3.97
N MET A 118 5.59 -18.76 -3.60
CA MET A 118 4.39 -18.38 -4.37
C MET A 118 4.78 -17.92 -5.77
N GLN A 119 3.88 -18.12 -6.72
CA GLN A 119 4.05 -17.63 -8.09
C GLN A 119 4.13 -16.10 -8.11
N GLU A 120 4.99 -15.54 -8.97
CA GLU A 120 5.24 -14.10 -9.03
C GLU A 120 3.98 -13.27 -9.32
N ASP A 121 3.09 -13.78 -10.17
CA ASP A 121 1.82 -13.14 -10.51
C ASP A 121 0.90 -13.02 -9.28
N THR A 122 0.85 -14.05 -8.46
CA THR A 122 0.11 -14.06 -7.20
C THR A 122 0.72 -13.06 -6.20
N VAL A 123 2.06 -13.03 -6.09
CA VAL A 123 2.76 -12.08 -5.22
C VAL A 123 2.49 -10.64 -5.65
N ARG A 124 2.56 -10.34 -6.97
CA ARG A 124 2.23 -9.01 -7.49
C ARG A 124 0.82 -8.57 -7.11
N LEU A 125 -0.14 -9.47 -7.28
CA LEU A 125 -1.54 -9.18 -6.93
C LEU A 125 -1.72 -8.93 -5.43
N LEU A 126 -1.11 -9.76 -4.58
CA LEU A 126 -1.11 -9.58 -3.13
C LEU A 126 -0.52 -8.23 -2.72
N MET A 127 0.62 -7.85 -3.31
CA MET A 127 1.26 -6.56 -3.04
C MET A 127 0.36 -5.39 -3.45
N LEU A 128 -0.24 -5.43 -4.66
CA LEU A 128 -1.17 -4.41 -5.12
C LEU A 128 -2.37 -4.26 -4.17
N LEU A 129 -3.01 -5.36 -3.81
CA LEU A 129 -4.16 -5.35 -2.90
C LEU A 129 -3.79 -4.83 -1.51
N LYS A 130 -2.60 -5.17 -1.01
CA LYS A 130 -2.09 -4.66 0.26
C LYS A 130 -1.84 -3.16 0.20
N ILE A 131 -1.18 -2.65 -0.84
CA ILE A 131 -0.95 -1.23 -1.06
C ILE A 131 -2.29 -0.49 -1.17
N ASN A 132 -3.22 -1.00 -1.98
CA ASN A 132 -4.56 -0.43 -2.14
C ASN A 132 -5.32 -0.32 -0.81
N SER A 133 -5.19 -1.33 0.06
CA SER A 133 -5.82 -1.33 1.38
C SER A 133 -5.19 -0.30 2.32
N LEU A 134 -3.86 -0.30 2.43
CA LEU A 134 -3.13 0.55 3.36
C LEU A 134 -3.18 2.03 2.97
N ALA A 135 -3.10 2.33 1.67
CA ALA A 135 -3.13 3.69 1.15
C ALA A 135 -4.49 4.39 1.32
N ARG A 136 -5.51 3.68 1.80
CA ARG A 136 -6.80 4.31 2.16
C ARG A 136 -6.75 5.17 3.42
N GLY A 137 -5.65 5.14 4.16
CA GLY A 137 -5.43 6.02 5.31
C GLY A 137 -6.19 5.61 6.58
N TYR A 138 -6.40 4.29 6.81
CA TYR A 138 -7.07 3.79 8.01
C TYR A 138 -6.15 3.03 8.97
N SER A 139 -4.86 2.86 8.63
CA SER A 139 -3.96 1.97 9.37
C SER A 139 -2.79 2.68 10.04
N GLY A 140 -2.59 3.97 9.81
CA GLY A 140 -1.47 4.73 10.35
C GLY A 140 -0.10 4.31 9.82
N ILE A 141 -0.05 3.55 8.74
CA ILE A 141 1.20 3.18 8.05
C ILE A 141 1.77 4.37 7.29
N ARG A 142 3.08 4.40 7.20
CA ARG A 142 3.87 5.39 6.45
C ARG A 142 4.39 4.80 5.16
#